data_533c753244c53a78eb30e0e0e929f1d6
#
_entry.id   533c753244c53a78eb30e0e0e929f1d6
#
_cell.length_a   1.000
_cell.length_b   1.000
_cell.length_c   1.000
_cell.angle_alpha   90.00
_cell.angle_beta   90.00
_cell.angle_gamma   90.00
#
_symmetry.space_group_name_H-M   'P 1'
#
loop_
_entity.id
_entity.type
_entity.pdbx_description
1 polymer ?
#
loop_
_entity_poly.entity_id
_entity_poly.type
_entity_poly.pdbx_seq_one_letter_code
_entity_poly.pdbx_strand_id
1 'polypeptide(L)'
;MTREQLHARYRQLVDDELPRRARAGRWVVTADHCFGRILLDHTVAGCWYDVLDRRRSPAAAQLDDERLAAAVALGERVLVEGDPLLRELDAQSLAWRGKPPKR
;
A
#
# COMPACT_ATOMS: atom_id res chain seq x y z
N MET A 1 17.35 -2.25 -7.97
CA MET A 1 17.20 -3.04 -6.74
C MET A 1 16.89 -4.48 -7.11
N THR A 2 17.44 -5.42 -6.37
CA THR A 2 17.06 -6.83 -6.52
C THR A 2 15.64 -7.06 -5.98
N ARG A 3 15.04 -8.22 -6.33
CA ARG A 3 13.74 -8.59 -5.78
C ARG A 3 13.75 -8.65 -4.25
N GLU A 4 14.83 -9.17 -3.66
CA GLU A 4 14.98 -9.24 -2.20
C GLU A 4 15.02 -7.84 -1.58
N GLN A 5 15.72 -6.91 -2.20
CA GLN A 5 15.79 -5.53 -1.75
C GLN A 5 14.43 -4.84 -1.86
N LEU A 6 13.69 -5.07 -2.94
CA LEU A 6 12.35 -4.54 -3.12
C LEU A 6 11.40 -5.08 -2.05
N HIS A 7 11.44 -6.36 -1.75
CA HIS A 7 10.62 -6.96 -0.69
C HIS A 7 10.97 -6.38 0.68
N ALA A 8 12.26 -6.24 0.97
CA ALA A 8 12.70 -5.67 2.24
C ALA A 8 12.20 -4.22 2.38
N ARG A 9 12.31 -3.44 1.30
CA ARG A 9 11.85 -2.05 1.32
C ARG A 9 10.34 -1.95 1.45
N TYR A 10 9.59 -2.81 0.76
CA TYR A 10 8.14 -2.87 0.88
C TYR A 10 7.73 -3.11 2.34
N ARG A 11 8.34 -4.09 3.00
CA ARG A 11 8.03 -4.39 4.40
C ARG A 11 8.38 -3.23 5.33
N GLN A 12 9.53 -2.59 5.12
CA GLN A 12 9.91 -1.41 5.92
C GLN A 12 8.87 -0.29 5.79
N LEU A 13 8.39 -0.05 4.57
CA LEU A 13 7.38 0.98 4.33
C LEU A 13 6.06 0.63 5.00
N VAL A 14 5.54 -0.56 4.74
CA VAL A 14 4.19 -0.96 5.16
C VAL A 14 4.12 -1.25 6.66
N ASP A 15 5.13 -1.93 7.21
CA ASP A 15 5.09 -2.41 8.59
C ASP A 15 5.64 -1.42 9.60
N ASP A 16 6.47 -0.47 9.17
CA ASP A 16 7.15 0.45 10.08
C ASP A 16 7.01 1.92 9.70
N GLU A 17 7.62 2.34 8.59
CA GLU A 17 7.79 3.77 8.31
C GLU A 17 6.47 4.49 8.06
N LEU A 18 5.58 3.93 7.23
CA LEU A 18 4.30 4.55 6.94
C LEU A 18 3.38 4.60 8.16
N PRO A 19 3.18 3.49 8.91
CA PRO A 19 2.36 3.56 10.12
C PRO A 19 2.91 4.55 11.15
N ARG A 20 4.21 4.59 11.34
CA ARG A 20 4.84 5.49 12.31
C ARG A 20 4.63 6.96 11.93
N ARG A 21 4.86 7.30 10.65
CA ARG A 21 4.65 8.67 10.15
C ARG A 21 3.19 9.05 10.19
N ALA A 22 2.31 8.11 9.87
CA ALA A 22 0.86 8.33 9.87
C ALA A 22 0.33 8.61 11.27
N ARG A 23 0.79 7.88 12.26
CA ARG A 23 0.38 8.11 13.65
C ARG A 23 0.86 9.47 14.15
N ALA A 24 2.11 9.82 13.87
CA ALA A 24 2.65 11.12 14.26
C ALA A 24 1.94 12.28 13.56
N GLY A 25 1.59 12.12 12.29
CA GLY A 25 0.93 13.15 11.48
C GLY A 25 -0.59 13.10 11.50
N ARG A 26 -1.18 12.12 12.17
CA ARG A 26 -2.64 11.90 12.23
C ARG A 26 -3.24 11.77 10.82
N TRP A 27 -2.64 10.93 10.00
CA TRP A 27 -3.10 10.68 8.64
C TRP A 27 -4.42 9.90 8.64
N VAL A 28 -5.08 9.85 7.48
CA VAL A 28 -6.40 9.21 7.30
C VAL A 28 -6.41 7.73 7.67
N VAL A 29 -5.31 7.02 7.48
CA VAL A 29 -5.11 5.65 7.96
C VAL A 29 -3.76 5.56 8.65
N THR A 30 -3.64 4.64 9.62
CA THR A 30 -2.44 4.52 10.45
C THR A 30 -1.96 3.09 10.64
N ALA A 31 -2.76 2.10 10.26
CA ALA A 31 -2.43 0.69 10.47
C ALA A 31 -1.69 0.08 9.28
N ASP A 32 -0.78 -0.84 9.56
CA ASP A 32 0.01 -1.54 8.55
C ASP A 32 -0.86 -2.23 7.49
N HIS A 33 -1.93 -2.92 7.92
CA HIS A 33 -2.82 -3.60 6.98
C HIS A 33 -3.55 -2.63 6.04
N CYS A 34 -3.80 -1.39 6.47
CA CYS A 34 -4.38 -0.37 5.61
C CYS A 34 -3.40 0.06 4.52
N PHE A 35 -2.13 0.24 4.86
CA PHE A 35 -1.10 0.57 3.87
C PHE A 35 -0.89 -0.57 2.89
N GLY A 36 -0.87 -1.81 3.37
CA GLY A 36 -0.79 -2.98 2.49
C GLY A 36 -1.95 -3.03 1.50
N ARG A 37 -3.18 -2.83 1.97
CA ARG A 37 -4.37 -2.78 1.11
C ARG A 37 -4.23 -1.71 0.02
N ILE A 38 -3.86 -0.49 0.43
CA ILE A 38 -3.79 0.65 -0.49
C ILE A 38 -2.72 0.41 -1.56
N LEU A 39 -1.52 0.02 -1.17
CA LEU A 39 -0.43 -0.18 -2.12
C LEU A 39 -0.72 -1.33 -3.08
N LEU A 40 -1.26 -2.45 -2.57
CA LEU A 40 -1.59 -3.60 -3.41
C LEU A 40 -2.75 -3.28 -4.36
N ASP A 41 -3.81 -2.62 -3.88
CA ASP A 41 -4.95 -2.25 -4.72
C ASP A 41 -4.50 -1.36 -5.88
N HIS A 42 -3.67 -0.36 -5.61
CA HIS A 42 -3.18 0.53 -6.66
C HIS A 42 -2.25 -0.18 -7.64
N THR A 43 -1.48 -1.14 -7.15
CA THR A 43 -0.57 -1.90 -7.99
C THR A 43 -1.31 -2.76 -9.01
N VAL A 44 -2.45 -3.34 -8.62
CA VAL A 44 -3.27 -4.18 -9.51
C VAL A 44 -4.42 -3.41 -10.14
N ALA A 45 -4.61 -2.14 -9.79
CA ALA A 45 -5.68 -1.27 -10.27
C ALA A 45 -7.08 -1.84 -9.99
N GLY A 46 -7.30 -2.26 -8.75
CA GLY A 46 -8.57 -2.84 -8.31
C GLY A 46 -8.41 -3.41 -6.91
N CYS A 47 -9.42 -4.14 -6.43
CA CYS A 47 -9.28 -4.89 -5.18
C CYS A 47 -8.28 -6.04 -5.40
N TRP A 48 -7.19 -6.05 -4.63
CA TRP A 48 -6.15 -7.06 -4.84
C TRP A 48 -6.65 -8.50 -4.59
N TYR A 49 -7.74 -8.66 -3.84
CA TYR A 49 -8.36 -9.97 -3.63
C TYR A 49 -8.81 -10.64 -4.94
N ASP A 50 -9.10 -9.84 -5.97
CA ASP A 50 -9.56 -10.35 -7.25
C ASP A 50 -8.41 -10.81 -8.16
N VAL A 51 -7.19 -10.44 -7.81
CA VAL A 51 -6.00 -10.69 -8.65
C VAL A 51 -5.02 -11.65 -7.97
N LEU A 52 -4.82 -11.49 -6.64
CA LEU A 52 -3.87 -12.28 -5.86
C LEU A 52 -4.62 -13.23 -4.93
N ASP A 53 -3.97 -14.33 -4.55
CA ASP A 53 -4.55 -15.30 -3.61
C ASP A 53 -4.41 -14.79 -2.18
N ARG A 54 -5.53 -14.47 -1.54
CA ARG A 54 -5.57 -13.99 -0.14
C ARG A 54 -5.02 -14.99 0.86
N ARG A 55 -5.08 -16.28 0.52
CA ARG A 55 -4.64 -17.36 1.42
C ARG A 55 -3.14 -17.56 1.41
N ARG A 56 -2.44 -16.97 0.45
CA ARG A 56 -0.98 -17.04 0.34
C ARG A 56 -0.34 -15.78 0.90
N SER A 57 0.42 -15.93 1.96
CA SER A 57 1.07 -14.80 2.64
C SER A 57 2.59 -14.89 2.48
N PRO A 58 3.26 -13.75 2.31
CA PRO A 58 2.69 -12.41 2.15
C PRO A 58 2.16 -12.19 0.73
N ALA A 59 1.08 -11.42 0.61
CA ALA A 59 0.46 -11.16 -0.69
C ALA A 59 1.43 -10.49 -1.68
N ALA A 60 2.29 -9.60 -1.20
CA ALA A 60 3.28 -8.91 -2.03
C ALA A 60 4.27 -9.87 -2.72
N ALA A 61 4.49 -11.06 -2.16
CA ALA A 61 5.36 -12.06 -2.78
C ALA A 61 4.80 -12.61 -4.10
N GLN A 62 3.51 -12.40 -4.35
CA GLN A 62 2.86 -12.83 -5.60
C GLN A 62 3.02 -11.81 -6.72
N LEU A 63 3.50 -10.61 -6.45
CA LEU A 63 3.75 -9.60 -7.46
C LEU A 63 5.01 -9.92 -8.25
N ASP A 64 4.99 -9.65 -9.56
CA ASP A 64 6.20 -9.68 -10.36
C ASP A 64 7.12 -8.50 -9.98
N ASP A 65 8.34 -8.49 -10.50
CA ASP A 65 9.34 -7.47 -10.15
C ASP A 65 8.86 -6.05 -10.50
N GLU A 66 8.20 -5.88 -11.63
CA GLU A 66 7.71 -4.58 -12.08
C GLU A 66 6.62 -4.05 -11.13
N ARG A 67 5.65 -4.88 -10.77
CA ARG A 67 4.59 -4.49 -9.84
C ARG A 67 5.12 -4.26 -8.43
N LEU A 68 6.06 -5.08 -7.99
CA LEU A 68 6.67 -4.89 -6.68
C LEU A 68 7.43 -3.56 -6.63
N ALA A 69 8.19 -3.23 -7.68
CA ALA A 69 8.87 -1.94 -7.77
C ALA A 69 7.87 -0.77 -7.78
N ALA A 70 6.74 -0.93 -8.48
CA ALA A 70 5.69 0.09 -8.49
C ALA A 70 5.07 0.30 -7.10
N ALA A 71 4.84 -0.79 -6.35
CA ALA A 71 4.32 -0.71 -4.98
C ALA A 71 5.30 0.02 -4.06
N VAL A 72 6.59 -0.28 -4.17
CA VAL A 72 7.63 0.41 -3.39
C VAL A 72 7.67 1.90 -3.76
N ALA A 73 7.66 2.22 -5.05
CA ALA A 73 7.70 3.61 -5.51
C ALA A 73 6.49 4.41 -4.99
N LEU A 74 5.31 3.80 -4.99
CA LEU A 74 4.11 4.45 -4.46
C LEU A 74 4.22 4.68 -2.96
N GLY A 75 4.72 3.71 -2.20
CA GLY A 75 4.97 3.85 -0.77
C GLY A 75 5.96 4.97 -0.47
N GLU A 76 7.03 5.09 -1.26
CA GLU A 76 8.00 6.18 -1.13
C GLU A 76 7.34 7.53 -1.39
N ARG A 77 6.47 7.62 -2.38
CA ARG A 77 5.71 8.85 -2.64
C ARG A 77 4.84 9.25 -1.45
N VAL A 78 4.17 8.28 -0.83
CA VAL A 78 3.33 8.56 0.34
C VAL A 78 4.18 9.09 1.50
N LEU A 79 5.39 8.57 1.71
CA LEU A 79 6.29 9.12 2.73
C LEU A 79 6.60 10.58 2.50
N VAL A 80 6.80 10.99 1.25
CA VAL A 80 7.17 12.37 0.89
C VAL A 80 5.95 13.28 0.89
N GLU A 81 4.85 12.86 0.27
CA GLU A 81 3.67 13.71 0.05
C GLU A 81 2.68 13.69 1.21
N GLY A 82 2.67 12.60 2.00
CA GLY A 82 1.90 12.52 3.23
C GLY A 82 0.40 12.34 3.03
N ASP A 83 -0.37 12.85 3.99
CA ASP A 83 -1.81 12.65 4.08
C ASP A 83 -2.60 13.07 2.84
N PRO A 84 -2.30 14.20 2.17
CA PRO A 84 -3.07 14.56 0.96
C PRO A 84 -3.06 13.49 -0.12
N LEU A 85 -1.90 12.91 -0.43
CA LEU A 85 -1.80 11.82 -1.38
C LEU A 85 -2.48 10.56 -0.83
N LEU A 86 -2.24 10.25 0.44
CA LEU A 86 -2.81 9.07 1.07
C LEU A 86 -4.35 9.08 1.03
N ARG A 87 -4.97 10.24 1.25
CA ARG A 87 -6.43 10.38 1.16
C ARG A 87 -6.96 10.03 -0.23
N GLU A 88 -6.28 10.49 -1.28
CA GLU A 88 -6.65 10.15 -2.65
C GLU A 88 -6.52 8.65 -2.91
N LEU A 89 -5.41 8.05 -2.50
CA LEU A 89 -5.15 6.64 -2.71
C LEU A 89 -6.14 5.77 -1.92
N ASP A 90 -6.42 6.13 -0.68
CA ASP A 90 -7.37 5.41 0.16
C ASP A 90 -8.78 5.48 -0.41
N ALA A 91 -9.22 6.67 -0.83
CA ALA A 91 -10.53 6.85 -1.44
C ALA A 91 -10.71 5.99 -2.70
N GLN A 92 -9.68 5.94 -3.56
CA GLN A 92 -9.74 5.12 -4.76
C GLN A 92 -9.75 3.62 -4.42
N SER A 93 -8.94 3.18 -3.47
CA SER A 93 -8.94 1.80 -3.02
C SER A 93 -10.31 1.39 -2.48
N LEU A 94 -10.92 2.24 -1.67
CA LEU A 94 -12.26 2.00 -1.14
C LEU A 94 -13.32 1.98 -2.26
N ALA A 95 -13.20 2.87 -3.24
CA ALA A 95 -14.11 2.90 -4.39
C ALA A 95 -14.07 1.59 -5.18
N TRP A 96 -12.89 1.04 -5.41
CA TRP A 96 -12.75 -0.28 -6.07
C TRP A 96 -13.44 -1.40 -5.28
N ARG A 97 -13.60 -1.22 -3.97
CA ARG A 97 -14.26 -2.19 -3.08
C ARG A 97 -15.73 -1.87 -2.82
N GLY A 98 -16.27 -0.86 -3.50
CA GLY A 98 -17.65 -0.42 -3.31
C GLY A 98 -17.93 0.23 -1.97
N LYS A 99 -16.92 0.82 -1.34
CA LYS A 99 -17.03 1.47 -0.03
C LYS A 99 -16.90 2.98 -0.17
N PRO A 100 -17.61 3.77 0.70
CA PRO A 100 -17.48 5.22 0.69
C PRO A 100 -16.10 5.66 1.21
N PRO A 101 -15.63 6.85 0.80
CA PRO A 101 -14.37 7.38 1.32
C PRO A 101 -14.48 7.70 2.82
N LYS A 102 -13.36 7.66 3.50
CA LYS A 102 -13.27 8.09 4.91
C LYS A 102 -13.40 9.60 5.01
N ARG A 103 -14.02 10.04 6.09
CA ARG A 103 -14.23 11.47 6.39
C ARG A 103 -13.14 12.01 7.31
#